data_e44c8b9cadc1e5ec055cb9d06c51cff3
#
_entry.id   e44c8b9cadc1e5ec055cb9d06c51cff3
#
_cell.length_a   1.000
_cell.length_b   1.000
_cell.length_c   1.000
_cell.angle_alpha   90.00
_cell.angle_beta   90.00
_cell.angle_gamma   90.00
#
_symmetry.space_group_name_H-M   'P 1'
#
loop_
_entity.id
_entity.type
_entity.pdbx_description
1 polymer ?
#
loop_
_entity_poly.entity_id
_entity_poly.type
_entity_poly.pdbx_seq_one_letter_code
_entity_poly.pdbx_strand_id
1 'polypeptide(L)'
;VRRGGIGDVPCGPTWSDSRAGGVEPGAITFPLCRDLVDRFIEVDEDAIARAMRDALVHQHLLVEGAVGVAMAACRLDPQLRGRRAAIICCGGNLPFDLLQQLVQS
;
A
#
# COMPACT_ATOMS: atom_id res chain seq x y z
N VAL A 1 15.36 -1.29 6.03
CA VAL A 1 15.38 -1.53 4.58
C VAL A 1 15.91 -2.93 4.31
N ARG A 2 15.05 -3.90 4.10
CA ARG A 2 15.48 -5.23 3.62
C ARG A 2 15.46 -5.21 2.09
N ARG A 3 16.61 -5.42 1.48
CA ARG A 3 16.69 -5.80 0.08
C ARG A 3 16.16 -7.22 -0.04
N GLY A 4 14.99 -7.37 -0.70
CA GLY A 4 14.55 -8.56 -1.38
C GLY A 4 14.61 -9.88 -0.59
N GLY A 5 13.62 -10.15 0.23
CA GLY A 5 13.20 -11.50 0.56
C GLY A 5 11.73 -11.63 0.17
N ILE A 6 11.44 -12.51 -0.80
CA ILE A 6 10.07 -12.93 -1.06
C ILE A 6 9.71 -13.86 0.09
N GLY A 7 9.01 -13.33 1.08
CA GLY A 7 8.37 -14.12 2.10
C GLY A 7 6.98 -14.52 1.62
N ASP A 8 6.62 -15.79 1.79
CA ASP A 8 5.24 -16.25 1.66
C ASP A 8 4.35 -15.43 2.58
N VAL A 9 3.53 -14.56 1.99
CA VAL A 9 2.51 -13.83 2.73
C VAL A 9 1.35 -14.77 2.95
N PRO A 10 0.91 -15.03 4.20
CA PRO A 10 -0.26 -15.86 4.45
C PRO A 10 -1.48 -15.27 3.72
N CYS A 11 -2.12 -16.08 2.89
CA CYS A 11 -3.32 -15.70 2.16
C CYS A 11 -4.51 -15.63 3.13
N GLY A 12 -4.84 -14.44 3.60
CA GLY A 12 -6.09 -14.11 4.27
C GLY A 12 -6.69 -12.84 3.64
N PRO A 13 -7.95 -12.50 3.89
CA PRO A 13 -8.51 -11.25 3.38
C PRO A 13 -7.77 -10.08 4.04
N THR A 14 -6.87 -9.51 3.31
CA THR A 14 -6.01 -8.41 3.76
C THR A 14 -6.30 -7.16 2.95
N TRP A 15 -6.12 -6.00 3.54
CA TRP A 15 -6.25 -4.71 2.84
C TRP A 15 -5.24 -4.61 1.69
N SER A 16 -4.13 -5.33 1.80
CA SER A 16 -3.07 -5.43 0.79
C SER A 16 -3.39 -6.41 -0.34
N ASP A 17 -4.49 -7.14 -0.28
CA ASP A 17 -4.85 -8.18 -1.25
C ASP A 17 -5.10 -7.64 -2.67
N SER A 18 -5.05 -6.35 -2.86
CA SER A 18 -5.01 -5.70 -4.18
C SER A 18 -3.68 -5.85 -4.92
N ARG A 19 -2.81 -6.77 -4.50
CA ARG A 19 -1.53 -7.11 -5.14
C ARG A 19 -0.51 -5.96 -5.24
N ALA A 20 -0.60 -5.03 -4.32
CA ALA A 20 0.31 -3.89 -4.29
C ALA A 20 1.78 -4.25 -4.00
N GLY A 21 2.05 -5.47 -3.61
CA GLY A 21 3.38 -5.86 -3.16
C GLY A 21 4.03 -7.03 -3.88
N GLY A 22 3.35 -7.67 -4.83
CA GLY A 22 3.85 -8.90 -5.41
C GLY A 22 4.49 -8.73 -6.78
N VAL A 23 5.80 -8.58 -6.83
CA VAL A 23 6.54 -8.80 -8.08
C VAL A 23 7.07 -10.23 -8.08
N GLU A 24 6.53 -11.08 -8.94
CA GLU A 24 7.00 -12.46 -9.05
C GLU A 24 8.44 -12.51 -9.56
N PRO A 25 9.27 -13.41 -8.99
CA PRO A 25 10.59 -13.69 -9.55
C PRO A 25 10.45 -14.16 -11.00
N GLY A 26 11.19 -13.55 -11.90
CA GLY A 26 11.11 -13.85 -13.34
C GLY A 26 10.11 -12.99 -14.12
N ALA A 27 9.27 -12.19 -13.47
CA ALA A 27 8.47 -11.18 -14.15
C ALA A 27 9.39 -10.08 -14.73
N ILE A 28 9.00 -9.52 -15.86
CA ILE A 28 9.74 -8.41 -16.53
C ILE A 28 9.91 -7.22 -15.60
N THR A 29 8.95 -6.98 -14.71
CA THR A 29 8.93 -5.86 -13.77
C THR A 29 9.92 -6.02 -12.63
N PHE A 30 10.30 -7.25 -12.25
CA PHE A 30 11.19 -7.47 -11.11
C PHE A 30 12.56 -6.79 -11.29
N PRO A 31 13.30 -6.99 -12.40
CA PRO A 31 14.56 -6.29 -12.62
C PRO A 31 14.40 -4.77 -12.62
N LEU A 32 13.32 -4.26 -13.20
CA LEU A 32 13.04 -2.84 -13.22
C LEU A 32 12.83 -2.28 -11.81
N CYS A 33 12.04 -2.96 -10.99
CA CYS A 33 11.85 -2.55 -9.60
C CYS A 33 13.15 -2.60 -8.81
N ARG A 34 13.94 -3.66 -8.97
CA ARG A 34 15.24 -3.79 -8.30
C ARG A 34 16.20 -2.68 -8.65
N ASP A 35 16.24 -2.30 -9.93
CA ASP A 35 17.27 -1.38 -10.46
C ASP A 35 16.85 0.08 -10.40
N LEU A 36 15.53 0.38 -10.46
CA LEU A 36 15.01 1.75 -10.55
C LEU A 36 14.36 2.27 -9.28
N VAL A 37 13.93 1.40 -8.36
CA VAL A 37 13.31 1.82 -7.11
C VAL A 37 14.37 2.09 -6.06
N ASP A 38 14.42 3.32 -5.58
CA ASP A 38 15.41 3.73 -4.59
C ASP A 38 15.23 3.02 -3.25
N ARG A 39 13.96 2.77 -2.86
CA ARG A 39 13.66 2.23 -1.54
C ARG A 39 12.31 1.53 -1.49
N PHE A 40 12.25 0.44 -0.72
CA PHE A 40 11.03 -0.28 -0.39
C PHE A 40 10.71 -0.08 1.09
N ILE A 41 9.44 0.15 1.39
CA ILE A 41 8.93 0.33 2.75
C ILE A 41 7.84 -0.71 2.98
N GLU A 42 8.00 -1.51 4.03
CA GLU A 42 6.97 -2.44 4.48
C GLU A 42 6.02 -1.71 5.43
N VAL A 43 4.73 -1.96 5.26
CA VAL A 43 3.67 -1.41 6.10
C VAL A 43 2.76 -2.53 6.59
N ASP A 44 2.23 -2.40 7.79
CA ASP A 44 1.28 -3.35 8.35
C ASP A 44 -0.15 -3.07 7.88
N GLU A 45 -1.01 -4.09 8.00
CA GLU A 45 -2.42 -4.01 7.58
C GLU A 45 -3.21 -2.95 8.34
N ASP A 46 -2.91 -2.73 9.61
CA ASP A 46 -3.58 -1.69 10.40
C ASP A 46 -3.21 -0.30 9.91
N ALA A 47 -1.97 -0.07 9.53
CA ALA A 47 -1.55 1.20 8.95
C ALA A 47 -2.23 1.46 7.60
N ILE A 48 -2.41 0.42 6.79
CA ILE A 48 -3.12 0.48 5.51
C ILE A 48 -4.58 0.86 5.75
N ALA A 49 -5.28 0.14 6.63
CA ALA A 49 -6.67 0.42 6.96
C ALA A 49 -6.88 1.85 7.49
N ARG A 50 -5.99 2.31 8.38
CA ARG A 50 -6.02 3.70 8.86
C ARG A 50 -5.83 4.71 7.73
N ALA A 51 -4.89 4.47 6.83
CA ALA A 51 -4.63 5.37 5.71
C ALA A 51 -5.83 5.45 4.75
N MET A 52 -6.45 4.31 4.44
CA MET A 52 -7.66 4.26 3.60
C MET A 52 -8.83 4.98 4.26
N ARG A 53 -9.03 4.79 5.57
CA ARG A 53 -10.07 5.51 6.33
C ARG A 53 -9.83 7.01 6.31
N ASP A 54 -8.61 7.44 6.51
CA ASP A 54 -8.28 8.87 6.50
C ASP A 54 -8.49 9.49 5.12
N ALA A 55 -8.22 8.75 4.04
CA ALA A 55 -8.56 9.19 2.69
C ALA A 55 -10.07 9.38 2.52
N LEU A 56 -10.87 8.45 3.04
CA LEU A 56 -12.33 8.53 2.98
C LEU A 56 -12.87 9.70 3.80
N VAL A 57 -12.44 9.83 5.06
CA VAL A 57 -12.99 10.81 6.00
C VAL A 57 -12.53 12.23 5.70
N HIS A 58 -11.26 12.41 5.37
CA HIS A 58 -10.68 13.75 5.25
C HIS A 58 -10.56 14.26 3.82
N GLN A 59 -10.50 13.35 2.85
CA GLN A 59 -10.36 13.71 1.44
C GLN A 59 -11.57 13.31 0.59
N HIS A 60 -12.54 12.59 1.19
CA HIS A 60 -13.71 12.06 0.51
C HIS A 60 -13.34 11.18 -0.69
N LEU A 61 -12.21 10.48 -0.58
CA LEU A 61 -11.70 9.57 -1.59
C LEU A 61 -11.89 8.12 -1.15
N LEU A 62 -12.64 7.37 -1.96
CA LEU A 62 -12.67 5.92 -1.85
C LEU A 62 -11.47 5.35 -2.60
N VAL A 63 -10.58 4.70 -1.88
CA VAL A 63 -9.33 4.16 -2.42
C VAL A 63 -9.22 2.66 -2.13
N GLU A 64 -8.53 1.95 -2.99
CA GLU A 64 -8.19 0.53 -2.77
C GLU A 64 -6.93 0.37 -1.91
N GLY A 65 -6.67 -0.88 -1.48
CA GLY A 65 -5.54 -1.18 -0.59
C GLY A 65 -4.17 -0.76 -1.13
N ALA A 66 -3.95 -0.81 -2.45
CA ALA A 66 -2.70 -0.36 -3.06
C ALA A 66 -2.41 1.12 -2.77
N VAL A 67 -3.43 1.97 -2.80
CA VAL A 67 -3.32 3.39 -2.43
C VAL A 67 -3.09 3.53 -0.92
N GLY A 68 -3.78 2.72 -0.12
CA GLY A 68 -3.60 2.66 1.33
C GLY A 68 -2.15 2.34 1.72
N VAL A 69 -1.52 1.38 1.04
CA VAL A 69 -0.09 1.04 1.22
C VAL A 69 0.80 2.26 0.96
N ALA A 70 0.61 2.94 -0.17
CA ALA A 70 1.42 4.10 -0.53
C ALA A 70 1.24 5.27 0.46
N MET A 71 0.01 5.53 0.92
CA MET A 71 -0.29 6.55 1.91
C MET A 71 0.30 6.21 3.28
N ALA A 72 0.20 4.95 3.72
CA ALA A 72 0.76 4.49 4.98
C ALA A 72 2.30 4.58 4.96
N ALA A 73 2.94 4.13 3.88
CA ALA A 73 4.38 4.23 3.71
C ALA A 73 4.86 5.69 3.76
N CYS A 74 4.15 6.59 3.08
CA CYS A 74 4.46 8.02 3.08
C CYS A 74 4.44 8.62 4.49
N ARG A 75 3.50 8.20 5.34
CA ARG A 75 3.38 8.66 6.74
C ARG A 75 4.46 8.10 7.64
N LEU A 76 4.82 6.85 7.44
CA LEU A 76 5.79 6.14 8.29
C LEU A 76 7.24 6.50 7.96
N ASP A 77 7.49 7.03 6.78
CA ASP A 77 8.83 7.34 6.34
C ASP A 77 9.35 8.68 6.90
N PRO A 78 10.29 8.65 7.84
CA PRO A 78 10.83 9.87 8.42
C PRO A 78 11.61 10.73 7.39
N GLN A 79 12.09 10.13 6.30
CA GLN A 79 12.83 10.87 5.27
C GLN A 79 11.93 11.74 4.39
N LEU A 80 10.62 11.52 4.41
CA LEU A 80 9.65 12.34 3.69
C LEU A 80 9.13 13.52 4.51
N ARG A 81 9.47 13.60 5.79
CA ARG A 81 9.03 14.72 6.64
C ARG A 81 9.56 16.05 6.10
N GLY A 82 8.64 17.00 5.92
CA GLY A 82 8.97 18.33 5.39
C GLY A 82 9.27 18.36 3.89
N ARG A 83 9.10 17.24 3.18
CA ARG A 83 9.28 17.15 1.73
C ARG A 83 7.95 17.15 1.00
N ARG A 84 7.98 17.52 -0.26
CA ARG A 84 6.87 17.33 -1.19
C ARG A 84 6.93 15.90 -1.74
N ALA A 85 5.84 15.15 -1.55
CA ALA A 85 5.70 13.81 -2.07
C ALA A 85 4.47 13.73 -2.97
N ALA A 86 4.55 12.95 -4.03
CA ALA A 86 3.41 12.58 -4.86
C ALA A 86 3.03 11.13 -4.55
N ILE A 87 1.76 10.88 -4.29
CA ILE A 87 1.20 9.55 -4.10
C ILE A 87 0.31 9.23 -5.29
N ILE A 88 0.55 8.08 -5.93
CA ILE A 88 -0.26 7.63 -7.06
C ILE A 88 -1.50 6.92 -6.49
N CYS A 89 -2.66 7.53 -6.68
CA CYS A 89 -3.95 6.93 -6.36
C CYS A 89 -4.42 6.10 -7.56
N CYS A 90 -3.95 4.86 -7.63
CA CYS A 90 -4.09 4.00 -8.81
C CYS A 90 -5.46 3.33 -8.96
N GLY A 91 -6.34 3.43 -7.96
CA GLY A 91 -7.68 2.84 -8.09
C GLY A 91 -8.54 2.96 -6.84
N GLY A 92 -9.83 2.66 -7.02
CA GLY A 92 -10.84 2.62 -5.98
C GLY A 92 -11.67 1.32 -6.02
N ASN A 93 -11.11 0.24 -6.57
CA ASN A 93 -11.79 -1.05 -6.68
C ASN A 93 -11.78 -1.78 -5.32
N LEU A 94 -12.56 -1.28 -4.39
CA LEU A 94 -12.70 -1.85 -3.05
C LEU A 94 -13.99 -2.68 -2.98
N PRO A 95 -13.92 -3.99 -2.67
CA PRO A 95 -15.10 -4.81 -2.42
C PRO A 95 -15.99 -4.22 -1.32
N PHE A 96 -17.30 -4.36 -1.48
CA PHE A 96 -18.27 -3.74 -0.58
C PHE A 96 -18.15 -4.24 0.87
N ASP A 97 -17.87 -5.51 1.07
CA ASP A 97 -17.64 -6.11 2.38
C ASP A 97 -16.41 -5.51 3.08
N LEU A 98 -15.34 -5.27 2.35
CA LEU A 98 -14.16 -4.58 2.88
C LEU A 98 -14.46 -3.12 3.21
N LEU A 99 -15.25 -2.44 2.38
CA LEU A 99 -15.71 -1.08 2.68
C LEU A 99 -16.51 -1.04 3.98
N GLN A 100 -17.42 -1.99 4.19
CA GLN A 100 -18.18 -2.09 5.44
C GLN A 100 -17.27 -2.27 6.66
N GLN A 101 -16.26 -3.14 6.57
CA GLN A 101 -15.29 -3.32 7.64
C GLN A 101 -14.49 -2.04 7.90
N LEU A 102 -14.08 -1.36 6.85
CA LEU A 102 -13.33 -0.10 6.95
C LEU A 102 -14.11 0.98 7.69
N VAL A 103 -15.40 1.08 7.44
CA VAL A 103 -16.28 2.09 8.08
C VAL A 103 -16.59 1.72 9.53
N GLN A 104 -16.68 0.43 9.86
CA GLN A 104 -17.01 -0.05 11.21
C GLN A 104 -15.80 -0.11 12.15
N SER A 105 -14.63 -0.19 11.62
CA SER A 105 -13.40 -0.22 12.40
C SER A 105 -12.97 1.19 12.81
#